data_18070a5b3587cf9ceb126d7d30952668
#
_entry.id   18070a5b3587cf9ceb126d7d30952668
#
_cell.length_a   1.000
_cell.length_b   1.000
_cell.length_c   1.000
_cell.angle_alpha   90.00
_cell.angle_beta   90.00
_cell.angle_gamma   90.00
#
_symmetry.space_group_name_H-M   'P 1'
#
loop_
_entity.id
_entity.type
_entity.pdbx_description
1 polymer ?
#
loop_
_entity_poly.entity_id
_entity_poly.type
_entity_poly.pdbx_seq_one_letter_code
_entity_poly.pdbx_strand_id
1 'polypeptide(L)'
;MAQARGKRNFATSNPRVVMTEHRRLAVPVFQRPVRALLSSALILAGTPFGAELLAQDPPRATSQPATPAAPVDPKLAALKTEALQMVQARSKQVQEIVDMLFSFQELGFQEFESQKYLTGILEKEGFKIERGVAGIPTAWTAKWSQGTGKPEISLGSDVDGIPQASNKPGVGYKDPLITGAPGHGEGHNSGQAVNIVASIVVKKLMERDKISGTILLWPGIAEEQMAGKAFLVRAGVFKNTDVTLFTHVGNDLGVSWGASGSSALLSAEFRFKGSSAHAAGAPWRGQSALDAVMLMGQAWEYRREHLRLQQRSHYVIKDGGDQPNVVPSTASIWFYFREQDYPRTMALFEIGKKIAEGAAMMTDTKLDTIMILGSGWSGHFSKPIAEAMHKNVQTVGMPKWDEKDQTLAKGIQRELGSPDFGLSEQVNSQLRGSEVPQNWMGGGSDDIGDVAWNVPTITLRFPSNIPGLPGHNWANAISMATPIAHKGALAGAKVQALTMLDIFMTPKVVADAWDYFKNVQTKDIKYQPFIRPQDTPPIWLNADIMARYRPQMVKYYYDPTKYKTYLEQLGIEYPTVRPLETKPKGP
;
A
#
# COMPACT_ATOMS: atom_id res chain seq x y z
N MET A 1 24.45 -7.55 -74.05
CA MET A 1 24.49 -6.28 -74.81
C MET A 1 24.10 -5.23 -73.80
N ALA A 2 25.02 -4.58 -73.13
CA ALA A 2 25.74 -3.37 -73.51
C ALA A 2 24.89 -2.13 -73.18
N GLN A 3 25.31 -1.48 -72.08
CA GLN A 3 25.69 -0.06 -71.88
C GLN A 3 24.49 0.91 -71.81
N ALA A 4 24.44 1.93 -70.95
CA ALA A 4 25.52 2.82 -70.54
C ALA A 4 25.18 3.60 -69.27
N ARG A 5 26.24 4.06 -68.65
CA ARG A 5 26.42 4.90 -67.46
C ARG A 5 25.78 6.31 -67.55
N GLY A 6 25.34 6.86 -66.47
CA GLY A 6 25.14 8.30 -66.27
C GLY A 6 25.35 8.68 -64.80
N LYS A 7 26.59 9.02 -64.42
CA LYS A 7 26.93 9.68 -63.15
C LYS A 7 26.53 11.13 -63.24
N ARG A 8 25.77 11.62 -62.25
CA ARG A 8 25.71 13.06 -61.95
C ARG A 8 26.04 13.27 -60.45
N ASN A 9 27.16 13.90 -60.24
CA ASN A 9 27.57 14.48 -58.97
C ASN A 9 26.65 15.65 -58.64
N PHE A 10 26.14 15.69 -57.41
CA PHE A 10 25.64 16.91 -56.82
C PHE A 10 26.42 17.18 -55.52
N ALA A 11 26.97 18.38 -55.48
CA ALA A 11 27.83 18.92 -54.47
C ALA A 11 27.05 19.17 -53.18
N THR A 12 27.69 18.86 -52.05
CA THR A 12 27.32 19.22 -50.72
C THR A 12 27.42 20.74 -50.50
N SER A 13 26.32 21.41 -50.21
CA SER A 13 26.33 22.73 -49.61
C SER A 13 25.65 22.66 -48.23
N ASN A 14 26.46 22.86 -47.23
CA ASN A 14 26.10 22.94 -45.82
C ASN A 14 25.65 24.38 -45.52
N PRO A 15 24.43 24.66 -45.03
CA PRO A 15 24.12 25.98 -44.48
C PRO A 15 24.50 26.01 -43.01
N ARG A 16 25.47 26.88 -42.67
CA ARG A 16 25.76 27.33 -41.30
C ARG A 16 24.50 27.95 -40.72
N VAL A 17 24.00 27.38 -39.61
CA VAL A 17 23.02 28.03 -38.77
C VAL A 17 23.74 29.05 -37.90
N VAL A 18 23.43 30.31 -38.16
CA VAL A 18 23.82 31.45 -37.29
C VAL A 18 22.96 31.44 -36.05
N MET A 19 23.54 31.20 -34.88
CA MET A 19 22.89 31.38 -33.60
C MET A 19 22.80 32.89 -33.31
N THR A 20 21.59 33.42 -33.38
CA THR A 20 21.29 34.76 -32.83
C THR A 20 21.07 34.64 -31.33
N GLU A 21 21.92 35.36 -30.59
CA GLU A 21 21.77 35.57 -29.14
C GLU A 21 20.42 36.26 -28.83
N HIS A 22 19.51 35.56 -28.16
CA HIS A 22 18.38 36.19 -27.54
C HIS A 22 18.79 36.75 -26.18
N ARG A 23 18.88 38.10 -26.14
CA ARG A 23 18.99 38.90 -24.91
C ARG A 23 17.83 38.51 -23.96
N ARG A 24 18.23 38.10 -22.75
CA ARG A 24 17.29 37.96 -21.62
C ARG A 24 16.80 39.35 -21.22
N LEU A 25 15.52 39.62 -21.37
CA LEU A 25 14.85 40.76 -20.77
C LEU A 25 14.71 40.46 -19.26
N ALA A 26 15.41 41.25 -18.44
CA ALA A 26 15.26 41.25 -17.00
C ALA A 26 13.93 41.92 -16.63
N VAL A 27 13.06 41.22 -15.93
CA VAL A 27 11.87 41.79 -15.30
C VAL A 27 12.27 42.40 -13.96
N PRO A 28 11.98 43.72 -13.69
CA PRO A 28 12.36 44.32 -12.42
C PRO A 28 11.43 43.79 -11.31
N VAL A 29 12.05 43.25 -10.26
CA VAL A 29 11.40 42.92 -8.98
C VAL A 29 11.14 44.23 -8.24
N PHE A 30 9.87 44.63 -8.14
CA PHE A 30 9.45 45.73 -7.27
C PHE A 30 9.48 45.28 -5.80
N GLN A 31 10.50 45.68 -5.07
CA GLN A 31 10.49 45.64 -3.61
C GLN A 31 9.69 46.83 -3.09
N ARG A 32 8.55 46.54 -2.44
CA ARG A 32 7.83 47.54 -1.65
C ARG A 32 8.32 47.52 -0.21
N PRO A 33 8.69 48.68 0.39
CA PRO A 33 9.06 48.72 1.79
C PRO A 33 7.84 48.61 2.70
N VAL A 34 7.95 47.73 3.70
CA VAL A 34 7.00 47.64 4.82
C VAL A 34 7.19 48.86 5.71
N ARG A 35 6.25 49.78 5.70
CA ARG A 35 6.17 50.87 6.68
C ARG A 35 5.54 50.35 7.97
N ALA A 36 6.31 50.34 9.03
CA ALA A 36 5.82 50.19 10.39
C ALA A 36 4.92 51.37 10.77
N LEU A 37 3.67 51.13 11.09
CA LEU A 37 2.75 52.07 11.72
C LEU A 37 2.83 51.90 13.23
N LEU A 38 3.45 52.87 13.87
CA LEU A 38 3.37 53.11 15.30
C LEU A 38 1.97 53.63 15.62
N SER A 39 1.19 52.86 16.35
CA SER A 39 -0.07 53.31 16.92
C SER A 39 0.14 53.84 18.33
N SER A 40 -0.14 55.12 18.48
CA SER A 40 -0.07 55.87 19.73
C SER A 40 -1.13 55.40 20.73
N ALA A 41 -0.71 55.13 21.93
CA ALA A 41 -1.59 54.85 23.06
C ALA A 41 -2.28 56.11 23.55
N LEU A 42 -3.60 56.11 23.59
CA LEU A 42 -4.40 57.10 24.30
C LEU A 42 -4.76 56.51 25.70
N ILE A 43 -4.25 57.14 26.73
CA ILE A 43 -4.57 56.84 28.13
C ILE A 43 -5.89 57.52 28.44
N LEU A 44 -6.94 56.77 28.75
CA LEU A 44 -8.15 57.25 29.45
C LEU A 44 -8.22 56.57 30.80
N ALA A 45 -8.08 57.37 31.83
CA ALA A 45 -8.28 57.01 33.22
C ALA A 45 -9.80 56.81 33.49
N GLY A 46 -10.17 55.69 34.05
CA GLY A 46 -11.54 55.37 34.51
C GLY A 46 -11.51 54.28 35.53
N THR A 47 -11.94 54.59 36.71
CA THR A 47 -12.15 53.96 38.00
C THR A 47 -12.40 52.42 38.04
N PRO A 48 -12.00 51.76 39.15
CA PRO A 48 -12.06 50.30 39.27
C PRO A 48 -13.44 49.87 39.75
N PHE A 49 -14.13 49.04 38.96
CA PHE A 49 -15.15 48.14 39.51
C PHE A 49 -14.59 46.72 39.48
N GLY A 50 -14.30 46.24 40.69
CA GLY A 50 -13.88 44.85 40.90
C GLY A 50 -15.04 43.89 40.60
N ALA A 51 -14.78 42.98 39.69
CA ALA A 51 -15.47 41.70 39.63
C ALA A 51 -14.39 40.63 39.47
N GLU A 52 -14.02 39.99 40.57
CA GLU A 52 -13.25 38.75 40.54
C GLU A 52 -14.10 37.69 39.84
N LEU A 53 -13.80 37.44 38.55
CA LEU A 53 -14.17 36.18 37.92
C LEU A 53 -13.16 35.13 38.41
N LEU A 54 -13.51 34.38 39.44
CA LEU A 54 -12.89 33.12 39.80
C LEU A 54 -13.00 32.21 38.56
N ALA A 55 -11.92 32.05 37.86
CA ALA A 55 -11.76 30.96 36.88
C ALA A 55 -11.85 29.65 37.67
N GLN A 56 -13.01 29.00 37.63
CA GLN A 56 -13.14 27.64 38.11
C GLN A 56 -12.40 26.76 37.10
N ASP A 57 -11.30 26.15 37.54
CA ASP A 57 -10.67 25.04 36.79
C ASP A 57 -11.74 23.99 36.48
N PRO A 58 -11.79 23.46 35.25
CA PRO A 58 -12.68 22.34 34.95
C PRO A 58 -12.37 21.19 35.92
N PRO A 59 -13.37 20.46 36.38
CA PRO A 59 -13.16 19.39 37.33
C PRO A 59 -12.16 18.39 36.77
N ARG A 60 -11.04 18.24 37.46
CA ARG A 60 -10.01 17.26 37.17
C ARG A 60 -10.70 15.90 37.16
N ALA A 61 -10.78 15.28 35.97
CA ALA A 61 -11.31 13.94 35.80
C ALA A 61 -10.56 13.04 36.81
N THR A 62 -11.27 12.57 37.84
CA THR A 62 -10.74 11.57 38.76
C THR A 62 -10.45 10.33 37.96
N SER A 63 -9.17 10.04 37.72
CA SER A 63 -8.73 8.77 37.17
C SER A 63 -9.28 7.67 38.11
N GLN A 64 -10.25 6.90 37.61
CA GLN A 64 -10.61 5.65 38.26
C GLN A 64 -9.34 4.82 38.43
N PRO A 65 -9.13 4.23 39.63
CA PRO A 65 -8.00 3.34 39.83
C PRO A 65 -8.09 2.22 38.77
N ALA A 66 -7.00 2.02 38.01
CA ALA A 66 -6.91 0.94 37.04
C ALA A 66 -7.21 -0.38 37.76
N THR A 67 -8.22 -1.09 37.30
CA THR A 67 -8.53 -2.44 37.79
C THR A 67 -7.26 -3.27 37.70
N PRO A 68 -6.82 -3.97 38.76
CA PRO A 68 -5.63 -4.79 38.73
C PRO A 68 -5.70 -5.74 37.54
N ALA A 69 -4.66 -5.77 36.70
CA ALA A 69 -4.59 -6.70 35.59
C ALA A 69 -4.76 -8.13 36.14
N ALA A 70 -5.67 -8.91 35.54
CA ALA A 70 -5.84 -10.31 35.88
C ALA A 70 -4.50 -11.04 35.79
N PRO A 71 -4.19 -11.98 36.69
CA PRO A 71 -2.94 -12.76 36.63
C PRO A 71 -2.78 -13.40 35.27
N VAL A 72 -1.64 -13.21 34.63
CA VAL A 72 -1.33 -13.86 33.36
C VAL A 72 -1.25 -15.37 33.61
N ASP A 73 -1.94 -16.16 32.78
CA ASP A 73 -1.83 -17.64 32.83
C ASP A 73 -0.36 -18.05 32.68
N PRO A 74 0.23 -18.76 33.67
CA PRO A 74 1.63 -19.17 33.64
C PRO A 74 1.98 -20.02 32.39
N LYS A 75 1.02 -20.82 31.91
CA LYS A 75 1.19 -21.62 30.69
C LYS A 75 1.32 -20.73 29.45
N LEU A 76 0.45 -19.72 29.32
CA LEU A 76 0.52 -18.75 28.23
C LEU A 76 1.83 -17.96 28.27
N ALA A 77 2.28 -17.53 29.46
CA ALA A 77 3.54 -16.82 29.61
C ALA A 77 4.74 -17.68 29.17
N ALA A 78 4.77 -18.95 29.53
CA ALA A 78 5.81 -19.90 29.12
C ALA A 78 5.79 -20.12 27.60
N LEU A 79 4.61 -20.33 27.00
CA LEU A 79 4.46 -20.48 25.55
C LEU A 79 4.92 -19.24 24.78
N LYS A 80 4.62 -18.05 25.27
CA LYS A 80 5.10 -16.80 24.66
C LYS A 80 6.61 -16.67 24.69
N THR A 81 7.23 -17.01 25.82
CA THR A 81 8.69 -17.01 25.95
C THR A 81 9.34 -17.97 24.95
N GLU A 82 8.81 -19.17 24.83
CA GLU A 82 9.30 -20.17 23.88
C GLU A 82 9.07 -19.73 22.42
N ALA A 83 7.89 -19.16 22.11
CA ALA A 83 7.57 -18.65 20.78
C ALA A 83 8.58 -17.60 20.33
N LEU A 84 8.99 -16.68 21.20
CA LEU A 84 10.02 -15.68 20.90
C LEU A 84 11.34 -16.32 20.50
N GLN A 85 11.76 -17.35 21.22
CA GLN A 85 13.00 -18.10 20.92
C GLN A 85 12.87 -18.86 19.60
N MET A 86 11.75 -19.53 19.36
CA MET A 86 11.50 -20.28 18.14
C MET A 86 11.42 -19.39 16.89
N VAL A 87 10.80 -18.21 16.99
CA VAL A 87 10.78 -17.22 15.91
C VAL A 87 12.19 -16.68 15.66
N GLN A 88 12.95 -16.36 16.73
CA GLN A 88 14.33 -15.91 16.58
C GLN A 88 15.21 -16.94 15.87
N ALA A 89 15.06 -18.22 16.18
CA ALA A 89 15.78 -19.31 15.52
C ALA A 89 15.46 -19.45 14.02
N ARG A 90 14.36 -18.84 13.56
CA ARG A 90 13.95 -18.82 12.15
C ARG A 90 14.30 -17.52 11.42
N SER A 91 15.18 -16.70 11.98
CA SER A 91 15.60 -15.43 11.36
C SER A 91 16.11 -15.59 9.92
N LYS A 92 16.81 -16.71 9.63
CA LYS A 92 17.26 -17.04 8.28
C LYS A 92 16.07 -17.30 7.33
N GLN A 93 15.04 -18.01 7.78
CA GLN A 93 13.84 -18.25 6.99
C GLN A 93 13.07 -16.94 6.70
N VAL A 94 13.00 -16.02 7.68
CA VAL A 94 12.43 -14.68 7.46
C VAL A 94 13.20 -13.95 6.36
N GLN A 95 14.53 -13.89 6.45
CA GLN A 95 15.38 -13.26 5.44
C GLN A 95 15.18 -13.89 4.05
N GLU A 96 15.16 -15.22 3.96
CA GLU A 96 14.99 -15.91 2.67
C GLU A 96 13.64 -15.60 2.02
N ILE A 97 12.55 -15.57 2.79
CA ILE A 97 11.22 -15.22 2.24
C ILE A 97 11.22 -13.78 1.75
N VAL A 98 11.74 -12.84 2.54
CA VAL A 98 11.82 -11.41 2.18
C VAL A 98 12.63 -11.21 0.91
N ASP A 99 13.82 -11.77 0.83
CA ASP A 99 14.72 -11.61 -0.32
C ASP A 99 14.17 -12.29 -1.58
N MET A 100 13.53 -13.46 -1.42
CA MET A 100 12.95 -14.20 -2.53
C MET A 100 11.81 -13.41 -3.19
N LEU A 101 10.84 -12.95 -2.39
CA LEU A 101 9.72 -12.15 -2.91
C LEU A 101 10.22 -10.84 -3.51
N PHE A 102 11.18 -10.18 -2.85
CA PHE A 102 11.81 -8.99 -3.41
C PHE A 102 12.40 -9.25 -4.79
N SER A 103 13.06 -10.40 -4.99
CA SER A 103 13.70 -10.73 -6.26
C SER A 103 12.68 -11.00 -7.39
N PHE A 104 11.47 -11.44 -7.06
CA PHE A 104 10.40 -11.71 -8.04
C PHE A 104 9.79 -10.43 -8.61
N GLN A 105 9.62 -9.38 -7.79
CA GLN A 105 9.11 -8.05 -8.21
C GLN A 105 7.82 -8.15 -9.04
N GLU A 106 6.90 -9.02 -8.67
CA GLU A 106 5.70 -9.30 -9.42
C GLU A 106 4.61 -8.26 -9.18
N LEU A 107 3.92 -7.86 -10.24
CA LEU A 107 2.77 -6.96 -10.17
C LEU A 107 1.48 -7.72 -9.87
N GLY A 108 0.48 -6.99 -9.42
CA GLY A 108 -0.84 -7.53 -9.10
C GLY A 108 -1.45 -8.38 -10.19
N PHE A 109 -2.07 -9.51 -9.83
CA PHE A 109 -2.56 -10.61 -10.66
C PHE A 109 -1.48 -11.41 -11.42
N GLN A 110 -0.22 -11.09 -11.23
CA GLN A 110 0.91 -11.77 -11.90
C GLN A 110 1.87 -12.41 -10.90
N GLU A 111 1.47 -12.62 -9.65
CA GLU A 111 2.26 -13.10 -8.50
C GLU A 111 2.43 -14.65 -8.53
N PHE A 112 2.80 -15.21 -9.69
CA PHE A 112 2.90 -16.66 -9.91
C PHE A 112 4.08 -17.31 -9.18
N GLU A 113 5.25 -16.67 -9.22
CA GLU A 113 6.44 -17.18 -8.52
C GLU A 113 6.29 -17.02 -7.01
N SER A 114 5.70 -15.90 -6.55
CA SER A 114 5.36 -15.66 -5.15
C SER A 114 4.39 -16.74 -4.62
N GLN A 115 3.31 -17.03 -5.37
CA GLN A 115 2.37 -18.10 -5.03
C GLN A 115 3.09 -19.44 -4.90
N LYS A 116 3.85 -19.84 -5.92
CA LYS A 116 4.56 -21.13 -5.97
C LYS A 116 5.52 -21.28 -4.79
N TYR A 117 6.29 -20.25 -4.49
CA TYR A 117 7.29 -20.25 -3.43
C TYR A 117 6.65 -20.34 -2.04
N LEU A 118 5.69 -19.46 -1.75
CA LEU A 118 5.04 -19.39 -0.43
C LEU A 118 4.21 -20.64 -0.13
N THR A 119 3.42 -21.09 -1.11
CA THR A 119 2.63 -22.32 -0.93
C THR A 119 3.54 -23.55 -0.78
N GLY A 120 4.68 -23.61 -1.46
CA GLY A 120 5.64 -24.69 -1.33
C GLY A 120 6.27 -24.78 0.09
N ILE A 121 6.48 -23.64 0.77
CA ILE A 121 6.89 -23.63 2.18
C ILE A 121 5.78 -24.19 3.07
N LEU A 122 4.55 -23.73 2.87
CA LEU A 122 3.42 -24.10 3.70
C LEU A 122 2.99 -25.57 3.53
N GLU A 123 3.08 -26.11 2.32
CA GLU A 123 2.87 -27.53 2.04
C GLU A 123 3.87 -28.42 2.81
N LYS A 124 5.17 -28.05 2.80
CA LYS A 124 6.20 -28.78 3.56
C LYS A 124 5.96 -28.72 5.07
N GLU A 125 5.35 -27.65 5.57
CA GLU A 125 4.97 -27.52 6.98
C GLU A 125 3.59 -28.12 7.30
N GLY A 126 2.96 -28.82 6.34
CA GLY A 126 1.73 -29.59 6.54
C GLY A 126 0.43 -28.77 6.50
N PHE A 127 0.44 -27.59 5.87
CA PHE A 127 -0.80 -26.86 5.57
C PHE A 127 -1.47 -27.45 4.32
N LYS A 128 -2.80 -27.48 4.32
CA LYS A 128 -3.60 -27.81 3.14
C LYS A 128 -3.74 -26.56 2.28
N ILE A 129 -3.27 -26.64 1.04
CA ILE A 129 -3.31 -25.51 0.10
C ILE A 129 -4.51 -25.64 -0.84
N GLU A 130 -5.17 -24.50 -1.09
CA GLU A 130 -6.13 -24.30 -2.17
C GLU A 130 -5.62 -23.14 -3.04
N ARG A 131 -5.51 -23.33 -4.37
CA ARG A 131 -5.05 -22.34 -5.34
C ARG A 131 -6.18 -21.93 -6.26
N GLY A 132 -6.09 -20.73 -6.86
CA GLY A 132 -7.10 -20.21 -7.76
C GLY A 132 -8.37 -19.74 -7.05
N VAL A 133 -8.24 -19.37 -5.78
CA VAL A 133 -9.35 -18.92 -4.93
C VAL A 133 -10.01 -17.68 -5.52
N ALA A 134 -11.33 -17.57 -5.41
CA ALA A 134 -12.14 -16.46 -5.95
C ALA A 134 -12.03 -16.26 -7.47
N GLY A 135 -11.55 -17.26 -8.23
CA GLY A 135 -11.30 -17.13 -9.66
C GLY A 135 -10.02 -16.33 -10.00
N ILE A 136 -9.15 -16.10 -9.03
CA ILE A 136 -7.86 -15.40 -9.19
C ILE A 136 -6.75 -16.44 -9.22
N PRO A 137 -6.07 -16.67 -10.37
CA PRO A 137 -5.07 -17.74 -10.52
C PRO A 137 -3.92 -17.67 -9.51
N THR A 138 -3.51 -16.46 -9.09
CA THR A 138 -2.42 -16.24 -8.15
C THR A 138 -2.87 -16.25 -6.67
N ALA A 139 -4.17 -16.20 -6.40
CA ALA A 139 -4.69 -16.30 -5.04
C ALA A 139 -4.65 -17.75 -4.52
N TRP A 140 -4.44 -17.86 -3.21
CA TRP A 140 -4.40 -19.16 -2.52
C TRP A 140 -4.86 -19.03 -1.07
N THR A 141 -5.24 -20.14 -0.48
CA THR A 141 -5.35 -20.28 0.98
C THR A 141 -4.52 -21.45 1.45
N ALA A 142 -4.00 -21.34 2.68
CA ALA A 142 -3.28 -22.41 3.36
C ALA A 142 -3.89 -22.62 4.73
N LYS A 143 -4.47 -23.79 4.97
CA LYS A 143 -5.25 -24.08 6.18
C LYS A 143 -4.66 -25.26 6.95
N TRP A 144 -4.54 -25.08 8.27
CA TRP A 144 -4.25 -26.14 9.21
C TRP A 144 -5.18 -26.02 10.42
N SER A 145 -5.64 -27.18 10.95
CA SER A 145 -6.60 -27.23 12.06
C SER A 145 -6.28 -28.34 13.03
N GLN A 146 -6.58 -28.12 14.32
CA GLN A 146 -6.45 -29.10 15.37
C GLN A 146 -7.61 -29.02 16.38
N GLY A 147 -7.95 -30.17 17.00
CA GLY A 147 -8.99 -30.27 18.01
C GLY A 147 -10.36 -29.88 17.46
N THR A 148 -11.07 -28.98 18.11
CA THR A 148 -12.37 -28.46 17.63
C THR A 148 -12.26 -27.56 16.40
N GLY A 149 -11.04 -27.14 16.03
CA GLY A 149 -10.81 -26.20 14.96
C GLY A 149 -11.17 -24.73 15.28
N LYS A 150 -11.55 -24.43 16.51
CA LYS A 150 -11.92 -23.08 16.95
C LYS A 150 -11.01 -22.58 18.08
N PRO A 151 -10.72 -21.25 18.11
CA PRO A 151 -11.09 -20.26 17.09
C PRO A 151 -10.32 -20.45 15.77
N GLU A 152 -10.86 -19.91 14.66
CA GLU A 152 -10.15 -19.80 13.40
C GLU A 152 -9.55 -18.40 13.25
N ILE A 153 -8.22 -18.33 13.19
CA ILE A 153 -7.49 -17.08 12.95
C ILE A 153 -7.04 -17.06 11.48
N SER A 154 -7.40 -16.02 10.75
CA SER A 154 -6.85 -15.78 9.41
C SER A 154 -5.70 -14.77 9.46
N LEU A 155 -4.64 -15.03 8.68
CA LEU A 155 -3.46 -14.18 8.58
C LEU A 155 -3.22 -13.80 7.13
N GLY A 156 -3.22 -12.50 6.85
CA GLY A 156 -3.02 -11.96 5.51
C GLY A 156 -1.94 -10.90 5.43
N SER A 157 -1.36 -10.77 4.26
CA SER A 157 -0.49 -9.66 3.88
C SER A 157 -0.39 -9.58 2.36
N ASP A 158 -0.17 -8.39 1.85
CA ASP A 158 -0.01 -8.13 0.43
C ASP A 158 1.29 -8.69 -0.12
N VAL A 159 1.35 -8.92 -1.44
CA VAL A 159 2.49 -9.59 -2.09
C VAL A 159 2.92 -8.94 -3.41
N ASP A 160 2.13 -8.04 -3.96
CA ASP A 160 2.41 -7.40 -5.24
C ASP A 160 3.37 -6.21 -5.12
N GLY A 161 3.99 -5.85 -6.22
CA GLY A 161 4.84 -4.68 -6.36
C GLY A 161 4.19 -3.61 -7.23
N ILE A 162 4.92 -2.50 -7.42
CA ILE A 162 4.48 -1.37 -8.25
C ILE A 162 5.30 -1.25 -9.52
N PRO A 163 4.73 -0.66 -10.60
CA PRO A 163 5.46 -0.40 -11.83
C PRO A 163 6.65 0.55 -11.62
N GLN A 164 7.72 0.38 -12.39
CA GLN A 164 8.88 1.29 -12.47
C GLN A 164 9.66 1.51 -11.16
N ALA A 165 9.50 0.63 -10.18
CA ALA A 165 10.14 0.75 -8.86
C ALA A 165 11.38 -0.14 -8.68
N SER A 166 11.85 -0.82 -9.73
CA SER A 166 13.07 -1.62 -9.65
C SER A 166 14.25 -0.78 -9.19
N ASN A 167 14.88 -1.19 -8.08
CA ASN A 167 16.10 -0.56 -7.57
C ASN A 167 16.96 -1.60 -6.85
N LYS A 168 18.29 -1.39 -6.81
CA LYS A 168 19.21 -2.24 -6.05
C LYS A 168 18.99 -2.04 -4.55
N PRO A 169 18.75 -3.11 -3.78
CA PRO A 169 18.63 -2.98 -2.33
C PRO A 169 19.97 -2.57 -1.71
N GLY A 170 19.92 -1.80 -0.62
CA GLY A 170 21.11 -1.36 0.09
C GLY A 170 21.92 -0.24 -0.58
N VAL A 171 21.47 0.26 -1.74
CA VAL A 171 22.09 1.38 -2.47
C VAL A 171 21.24 2.64 -2.26
N GLY A 172 21.73 3.59 -1.46
CA GLY A 172 21.03 4.78 -0.99
C GLY A 172 20.81 5.88 -2.03
N TYR A 173 20.69 5.54 -3.30
CA TYR A 173 20.35 6.43 -4.43
C TYR A 173 19.69 5.61 -5.55
N LYS A 174 19.14 6.30 -6.55
CA LYS A 174 18.47 5.63 -7.67
C LYS A 174 19.46 4.87 -8.54
N ASP A 175 19.42 3.55 -8.49
CA ASP A 175 20.21 2.62 -9.30
C ASP A 175 19.39 1.36 -9.60
N PRO A 176 18.55 1.39 -10.67
CA PRO A 176 17.65 0.29 -10.96
C PRO A 176 18.40 -0.98 -11.38
N LEU A 177 17.96 -2.15 -10.90
CA LEU A 177 18.43 -3.45 -11.41
C LEU A 177 18.09 -3.60 -12.90
N ILE A 178 16.86 -3.19 -13.26
CA ILE A 178 16.36 -3.18 -14.64
C ILE A 178 15.57 -1.89 -14.83
N THR A 179 16.03 -1.03 -15.72
CA THR A 179 15.37 0.26 -15.96
C THR A 179 13.92 0.07 -16.43
N GLY A 180 12.99 0.72 -15.74
CA GLY A 180 11.57 0.68 -16.03
C GLY A 180 10.84 -0.58 -15.53
N ALA A 181 11.54 -1.57 -14.98
CA ALA A 181 10.92 -2.76 -14.43
C ALA A 181 10.15 -2.47 -13.13
N PRO A 182 9.19 -3.33 -12.76
CA PRO A 182 8.51 -3.25 -11.46
C PRO A 182 9.46 -3.52 -10.29
N GLY A 183 9.00 -3.20 -9.08
CA GLY A 183 9.74 -3.44 -7.85
C GLY A 183 8.87 -3.26 -6.61
N HIS A 184 9.38 -3.67 -5.44
CA HIS A 184 8.69 -3.48 -4.17
C HIS A 184 8.93 -2.07 -3.60
N GLY A 185 8.36 -1.06 -4.28
CA GLY A 185 8.47 0.35 -3.89
C GLY A 185 7.54 0.78 -2.75
N GLU A 186 6.83 -0.16 -2.12
CA GLU A 186 6.14 -0.02 -0.85
C GLU A 186 6.67 -1.01 0.20
N GLY A 187 6.87 -2.30 -0.19
CA GLY A 187 7.49 -3.32 0.66
C GLY A 187 6.63 -4.53 0.97
N HIS A 188 5.64 -4.84 0.13
CA HIS A 188 4.75 -6.00 0.27
C HIS A 188 5.49 -7.36 0.22
N ASN A 189 6.75 -7.39 -0.18
CA ASN A 189 7.58 -8.60 -0.13
C ASN A 189 7.87 -9.11 1.29
N SER A 190 7.60 -8.34 2.35
CA SER A 190 8.05 -8.66 3.70
C SER A 190 6.95 -9.23 4.62
N GLY A 191 5.67 -8.91 4.37
CA GLY A 191 4.59 -9.25 5.29
C GLY A 191 4.25 -10.74 5.36
N GLN A 192 4.35 -11.47 4.26
CA GLN A 192 4.14 -12.93 4.28
C GLN A 192 5.21 -13.66 5.11
N ALA A 193 6.45 -13.14 5.18
CA ALA A 193 7.46 -13.69 6.07
C ALA A 193 7.05 -13.61 7.55
N VAL A 194 6.43 -12.49 7.95
CA VAL A 194 5.86 -12.30 9.29
C VAL A 194 4.83 -13.38 9.60
N ASN A 195 3.84 -13.53 8.73
CA ASN A 195 2.70 -14.42 8.95
C ASN A 195 3.09 -15.91 8.89
N ILE A 196 3.90 -16.31 7.90
CA ILE A 196 4.30 -17.70 7.71
C ILE A 196 5.16 -18.18 8.87
N VAL A 197 6.18 -17.41 9.28
CA VAL A 197 7.06 -17.81 10.37
C VAL A 197 6.33 -17.85 11.71
N ALA A 198 5.46 -16.87 12.00
CA ALA A 198 4.61 -16.89 13.18
C ALA A 198 3.68 -18.12 13.20
N SER A 199 3.04 -18.42 12.08
CA SER A 199 2.11 -19.54 11.94
C SER A 199 2.79 -20.90 12.11
N ILE A 200 4.00 -21.09 11.54
CA ILE A 200 4.77 -22.33 11.70
C ILE A 200 5.14 -22.55 13.18
N VAL A 201 5.58 -21.49 13.86
CA VAL A 201 5.95 -21.57 15.28
C VAL A 201 4.75 -21.90 16.14
N VAL A 202 3.66 -21.14 15.98
CA VAL A 202 2.43 -21.33 16.77
C VAL A 202 1.81 -22.71 16.48
N LYS A 203 1.75 -23.14 15.22
CA LYS A 203 1.31 -24.49 14.84
C LYS A 203 2.08 -25.58 15.62
N LYS A 204 3.42 -25.51 15.69
CA LYS A 204 4.22 -26.49 16.41
C LYS A 204 3.93 -26.51 17.92
N LEU A 205 3.73 -25.36 18.52
CA LEU A 205 3.32 -25.24 19.92
C LEU A 205 1.91 -25.82 20.15
N MET A 206 0.98 -25.51 19.25
CA MET A 206 -0.39 -26.06 19.31
C MET A 206 -0.40 -27.57 19.18
N GLU A 207 0.37 -28.14 18.25
CA GLU A 207 0.48 -29.60 18.04
C GLU A 207 1.00 -30.29 19.29
N ARG A 208 2.08 -29.76 19.90
CA ARG A 208 2.68 -30.32 21.10
C ARG A 208 1.71 -30.27 22.30
N ASP A 209 1.11 -29.11 22.55
CA ASP A 209 0.33 -28.86 23.75
C ASP A 209 -1.19 -29.11 23.57
N LYS A 210 -1.56 -29.67 22.41
CA LYS A 210 -2.94 -30.02 22.06
C LYS A 210 -3.91 -28.84 22.15
N ILE A 211 -3.44 -27.64 21.75
CA ILE A 211 -4.26 -26.44 21.72
C ILE A 211 -5.17 -26.48 20.48
N SER A 212 -6.47 -26.37 20.69
CA SER A 212 -7.45 -26.37 19.61
C SER A 212 -7.41 -25.05 18.83
N GLY A 213 -7.67 -25.11 17.53
CA GLY A 213 -7.80 -23.93 16.67
C GLY A 213 -7.52 -24.22 15.21
N THR A 214 -7.73 -23.20 14.40
CA THR A 214 -7.43 -23.19 12.96
C THR A 214 -6.56 -21.99 12.62
N ILE A 215 -5.55 -22.22 11.80
CA ILE A 215 -4.70 -21.18 11.19
C ILE A 215 -5.01 -21.19 9.69
N LEU A 216 -5.42 -20.04 9.15
CA LEU A 216 -5.71 -19.80 7.74
C LEU A 216 -4.80 -18.69 7.22
N LEU A 217 -3.88 -18.99 6.30
CA LEU A 217 -3.07 -17.96 5.63
C LEU A 217 -3.63 -17.67 4.25
N TRP A 218 -3.49 -16.42 3.82
CA TRP A 218 -3.92 -15.94 2.51
C TRP A 218 -3.09 -14.74 2.04
N PRO A 219 -2.88 -14.54 0.72
CA PRO A 219 -2.20 -13.37 0.17
C PRO A 219 -3.19 -12.25 -0.11
N GLY A 220 -2.78 -10.99 0.11
CA GLY A 220 -3.40 -9.84 -0.53
C GLY A 220 -2.88 -9.75 -1.96
N ILE A 221 -3.71 -10.15 -2.92
CA ILE A 221 -3.40 -10.13 -4.36
C ILE A 221 -3.82 -8.81 -4.95
N ALA A 222 -2.96 -8.23 -5.80
CA ALA A 222 -3.27 -7.01 -6.55
C ALA A 222 -3.78 -5.86 -5.66
N GLU A 223 -3.17 -5.68 -4.48
CA GLU A 223 -3.55 -4.64 -3.53
C GLU A 223 -3.32 -3.25 -4.13
N GLU A 224 -2.22 -3.05 -4.86
CA GLU A 224 -1.87 -1.80 -5.52
C GLU A 224 -2.92 -1.32 -6.54
N GLN A 225 -3.76 -2.24 -7.03
CA GLN A 225 -4.93 -1.94 -7.84
C GLN A 225 -6.24 -1.96 -7.03
N MET A 226 -6.20 -2.23 -5.72
CA MET A 226 -7.38 -2.41 -4.86
C MET A 226 -8.31 -3.52 -5.38
N ALA A 227 -7.76 -4.61 -5.91
CA ALA A 227 -8.52 -5.50 -6.79
C ALA A 227 -8.61 -6.95 -6.30
N GLY A 228 -8.17 -7.28 -5.09
CA GLY A 228 -8.11 -8.65 -4.57
C GLY A 228 -9.14 -8.96 -3.48
N LYS A 229 -9.08 -8.24 -2.37
CA LYS A 229 -9.73 -8.64 -1.11
C LYS A 229 -11.26 -8.65 -1.18
N ALA A 230 -11.89 -7.71 -1.92
CA ALA A 230 -13.35 -7.75 -2.13
C ALA A 230 -13.83 -9.05 -2.80
N PHE A 231 -13.07 -9.58 -3.75
CA PHE A 231 -13.39 -10.86 -4.41
C PHE A 231 -13.18 -12.04 -3.47
N LEU A 232 -12.16 -12.03 -2.60
CA LEU A 232 -11.96 -13.06 -1.56
C LEU A 232 -13.11 -13.05 -0.56
N VAL A 233 -13.58 -11.89 -0.12
CA VAL A 233 -14.75 -11.72 0.75
C VAL A 233 -15.99 -12.32 0.08
N ARG A 234 -16.27 -11.94 -1.16
CA ARG A 234 -17.41 -12.44 -1.93
C ARG A 234 -17.38 -13.97 -2.12
N ALA A 235 -16.19 -14.54 -2.31
CA ALA A 235 -15.99 -16.00 -2.42
C ALA A 235 -16.15 -16.74 -1.08
N GLY A 236 -16.31 -16.02 0.04
CA GLY A 236 -16.53 -16.61 1.36
C GLY A 236 -15.29 -17.15 2.04
N VAL A 237 -14.09 -16.69 1.66
CA VAL A 237 -12.82 -17.10 2.28
C VAL A 237 -12.84 -16.91 3.79
N PHE A 238 -13.46 -15.83 4.26
CA PHE A 238 -13.49 -15.45 5.69
C PHE A 238 -14.76 -15.91 6.43
N LYS A 239 -15.62 -16.71 5.81
CA LYS A 239 -16.92 -17.11 6.38
C LYS A 239 -16.81 -17.79 7.76
N ASN A 240 -15.75 -18.56 7.98
CA ASN A 240 -15.54 -19.30 9.22
C ASN A 240 -14.51 -18.64 10.15
N THR A 241 -13.90 -17.55 9.73
CA THR A 241 -12.86 -16.83 10.46
C THR A 241 -13.46 -16.11 11.68
N ASP A 242 -12.83 -16.29 12.84
CA ASP A 242 -13.22 -15.61 14.08
C ASP A 242 -12.48 -14.28 14.25
N VAL A 243 -11.23 -14.22 13.78
CA VAL A 243 -10.36 -13.02 13.85
C VAL A 243 -9.42 -12.99 12.66
N THR A 244 -9.22 -11.81 12.09
CA THR A 244 -8.18 -11.57 11.06
C THR A 244 -7.03 -10.75 11.63
N LEU A 245 -5.82 -11.30 11.52
CA LEU A 245 -4.57 -10.63 11.83
C LEU A 245 -3.86 -10.29 10.51
N PHE A 246 -3.99 -9.04 10.09
CA PHE A 246 -3.34 -8.54 8.88
C PHE A 246 -1.98 -7.91 9.22
N THR A 247 -1.01 -8.00 8.33
CA THR A 247 0.28 -7.34 8.49
C THR A 247 0.58 -6.48 7.28
N HIS A 248 1.10 -5.29 7.55
CA HIS A 248 1.53 -4.37 6.51
C HIS A 248 2.87 -3.72 6.90
N VAL A 249 3.74 -3.55 5.92
CA VAL A 249 5.01 -2.84 6.11
C VAL A 249 4.80 -1.42 6.63
N GLY A 250 5.72 -0.97 7.46
CA GLY A 250 5.76 0.37 8.01
C GLY A 250 7.18 0.76 8.42
N ASN A 251 7.31 1.88 9.06
CA ASN A 251 8.57 2.37 9.62
C ASN A 251 8.60 2.35 11.16
N ASP A 252 7.53 1.86 11.77
CA ASP A 252 7.38 1.63 13.20
C ASP A 252 6.82 0.23 13.48
N LEU A 253 6.90 -0.20 14.73
CA LEU A 253 6.24 -1.42 15.21
C LEU A 253 5.03 -1.00 16.04
N GLY A 254 3.82 -1.25 15.51
CA GLY A 254 2.65 -0.74 16.19
C GLY A 254 1.32 -1.18 15.59
N VAL A 255 0.27 -0.81 16.30
CA VAL A 255 -1.13 -1.02 15.91
C VAL A 255 -1.96 0.21 16.25
N SER A 256 -3.09 0.35 15.59
CA SER A 256 -4.15 1.31 15.94
C SER A 256 -5.52 0.64 15.82
N TRP A 257 -6.53 1.18 16.51
CA TRP A 257 -7.90 0.66 16.48
C TRP A 257 -8.90 1.75 16.07
N GLY A 258 -10.12 1.35 15.75
CA GLY A 258 -11.18 2.25 15.29
C GLY A 258 -11.07 2.56 13.80
N ALA A 259 -11.66 3.66 13.35
CA ALA A 259 -11.61 4.08 11.96
C ALA A 259 -10.18 4.44 11.54
N SER A 260 -9.69 3.86 10.45
CA SER A 260 -8.28 4.03 10.03
C SER A 260 -7.95 5.41 9.47
N GLY A 261 -8.95 6.22 9.11
CA GLY A 261 -8.75 7.48 8.39
C GLY A 261 -8.36 7.28 6.92
N SER A 262 -8.28 6.05 6.42
CA SER A 262 -8.12 5.75 4.99
C SER A 262 -9.37 6.13 4.20
N SER A 263 -9.20 6.39 2.90
CA SER A 263 -10.33 6.62 2.00
C SER A 263 -10.93 5.28 1.56
N ALA A 264 -12.26 5.22 1.44
CA ALA A 264 -12.90 4.23 0.59
C ALA A 264 -12.60 4.54 -0.88
N LEU A 265 -12.53 3.51 -1.73
CA LEU A 265 -12.17 3.62 -3.13
C LEU A 265 -13.05 2.74 -4.02
N LEU A 266 -13.42 3.27 -5.18
CA LEU A 266 -13.97 2.50 -6.30
C LEU A 266 -13.12 2.74 -7.54
N SER A 267 -12.62 1.66 -8.13
CA SER A 267 -11.82 1.61 -9.34
C SER A 267 -12.70 1.22 -10.52
N ALA A 268 -12.85 2.08 -11.52
CA ALA A 268 -13.74 1.84 -12.66
C ALA A 268 -13.13 2.28 -13.99
N GLU A 269 -13.20 1.42 -15.00
CA GLU A 269 -12.84 1.74 -16.39
C GLU A 269 -14.10 1.97 -17.20
N PHE A 270 -14.17 3.12 -17.87
CA PHE A 270 -15.24 3.50 -18.80
C PHE A 270 -14.74 3.28 -20.22
N ARG A 271 -15.43 2.43 -20.97
CA ARG A 271 -15.12 2.07 -22.35
C ARG A 271 -16.12 2.67 -23.30
N PHE A 272 -15.62 3.36 -24.31
CA PHE A 272 -16.43 4.00 -25.34
C PHE A 272 -16.23 3.30 -26.69
N LYS A 273 -17.30 3.28 -27.48
CA LYS A 273 -17.33 2.70 -28.82
C LYS A 273 -17.91 3.71 -29.80
N GLY A 274 -17.18 3.95 -30.85
CA GLY A 274 -17.55 4.75 -32.00
C GLY A 274 -17.44 3.98 -33.31
N SER A 275 -17.07 4.67 -34.38
CA SER A 275 -16.82 4.08 -35.68
C SER A 275 -15.57 4.68 -36.34
N SER A 276 -14.77 3.86 -36.98
CA SER A 276 -13.55 4.30 -37.68
C SER A 276 -13.87 4.91 -39.03
N ALA A 277 -13.03 5.86 -39.45
CA ALA A 277 -13.01 6.44 -40.78
C ALA A 277 -11.60 6.92 -41.12
N HIS A 278 -11.35 7.23 -42.40
CA HIS A 278 -10.12 7.89 -42.76
C HIS A 278 -10.14 9.34 -42.27
N ALA A 279 -9.27 9.68 -41.30
CA ALA A 279 -9.32 10.94 -40.58
C ALA A 279 -9.15 12.21 -41.47
N ALA A 280 -8.46 12.09 -42.62
CA ALA A 280 -8.32 13.19 -43.56
C ALA A 280 -9.29 13.10 -44.76
N GLY A 281 -9.58 11.88 -45.26
CA GLY A 281 -10.36 11.68 -46.48
C GLY A 281 -11.88 11.77 -46.25
N ALA A 282 -12.38 11.26 -45.11
CA ALA A 282 -13.79 11.22 -44.84
C ALA A 282 -14.07 11.21 -43.32
N PRO A 283 -13.55 12.18 -42.52
CA PRO A 283 -13.71 12.18 -41.05
C PRO A 283 -15.19 12.18 -40.61
N TRP A 284 -16.08 12.79 -41.40
CA TRP A 284 -17.52 12.85 -41.11
C TRP A 284 -18.25 11.49 -41.14
N ARG A 285 -17.58 10.42 -41.52
CA ARG A 285 -18.08 9.03 -41.47
C ARG A 285 -17.69 8.32 -40.19
N GLY A 286 -16.80 8.90 -39.39
CA GLY A 286 -16.31 8.34 -38.15
C GLY A 286 -16.98 8.97 -36.92
N GLN A 287 -16.92 8.27 -35.82
CA GLN A 287 -17.30 8.72 -34.47
C GLN A 287 -16.17 8.36 -33.55
N SER A 288 -15.45 9.37 -33.06
CA SER A 288 -14.23 9.18 -32.27
C SER A 288 -14.56 8.82 -30.82
N ALA A 289 -14.27 7.59 -30.43
CA ALA A 289 -14.36 7.18 -29.03
C ALA A 289 -13.34 7.92 -28.15
N LEU A 290 -12.20 8.33 -28.70
CA LEU A 290 -11.21 9.14 -27.98
C LEU A 290 -11.78 10.51 -27.60
N ASP A 291 -12.60 11.14 -28.46
CA ASP A 291 -13.22 12.42 -28.13
C ASP A 291 -14.14 12.30 -26.92
N ALA A 292 -14.89 11.19 -26.79
CA ALA A 292 -15.70 10.91 -25.61
C ALA A 292 -14.85 10.77 -24.34
N VAL A 293 -13.72 10.06 -24.42
CA VAL A 293 -12.76 9.92 -23.31
C VAL A 293 -12.19 11.28 -22.88
N MET A 294 -11.78 12.10 -23.86
CA MET A 294 -11.24 13.45 -23.58
C MET A 294 -12.30 14.36 -22.95
N LEU A 295 -13.53 14.34 -23.46
CA LEU A 295 -14.63 15.11 -22.89
C LEU A 295 -15.02 14.63 -21.49
N MET A 296 -15.04 13.32 -21.24
CA MET A 296 -15.28 12.78 -19.91
C MET A 296 -14.22 13.27 -18.91
N GLY A 297 -12.94 13.18 -19.26
CA GLY A 297 -11.85 13.65 -18.41
C GLY A 297 -11.96 15.15 -18.13
N GLN A 298 -12.16 15.97 -19.17
CA GLN A 298 -12.30 17.42 -19.03
C GLN A 298 -13.53 17.83 -18.22
N ALA A 299 -14.69 17.20 -18.46
CA ALA A 299 -15.91 17.47 -17.71
C ALA A 299 -15.78 17.09 -16.23
N TRP A 300 -15.01 16.02 -15.92
CA TRP A 300 -14.69 15.68 -14.55
C TRP A 300 -13.86 16.79 -13.86
N GLU A 301 -12.87 17.39 -14.55
CA GLU A 301 -12.09 18.50 -13.98
C GLU A 301 -12.96 19.74 -13.71
N TYR A 302 -13.88 20.08 -14.59
CA TYR A 302 -14.85 21.16 -14.33
C TYR A 302 -15.80 20.82 -13.16
N ARG A 303 -16.22 19.57 -13.04
CA ARG A 303 -17.07 19.12 -11.93
C ARG A 303 -16.36 19.15 -10.60
N ARG A 304 -15.03 18.97 -10.57
CA ARG A 304 -14.19 18.92 -9.38
C ARG A 304 -14.33 20.15 -8.48
N GLU A 305 -14.51 21.33 -9.05
CA GLU A 305 -14.77 22.58 -8.33
C GLU A 305 -15.98 22.50 -7.39
N HIS A 306 -16.98 21.70 -7.77
CA HIS A 306 -18.26 21.57 -7.05
C HIS A 306 -18.36 20.24 -6.25
N LEU A 307 -17.24 19.57 -6.00
CA LEU A 307 -17.16 18.39 -5.16
C LEU A 307 -16.65 18.77 -3.76
N ARG A 308 -16.85 17.87 -2.81
CA ARG A 308 -16.30 18.02 -1.46
C ARG A 308 -14.77 18.13 -1.52
N LEU A 309 -14.17 18.92 -0.63
CA LEU A 309 -12.71 19.10 -0.56
C LEU A 309 -11.97 17.80 -0.19
N GLN A 310 -12.66 16.88 0.47
CA GLN A 310 -12.13 15.61 0.93
C GLN A 310 -11.96 14.57 -0.17
N GLN A 311 -12.73 14.69 -1.25
CA GLN A 311 -12.64 13.72 -2.34
C GLN A 311 -11.25 13.71 -2.99
N ARG A 312 -10.83 12.53 -3.44
CA ARG A 312 -9.64 12.35 -4.27
C ARG A 312 -10.01 11.47 -5.44
N SER A 313 -9.79 11.96 -6.64
CA SER A 313 -10.04 11.23 -7.87
C SER A 313 -8.90 11.42 -8.84
N HIS A 314 -8.55 10.36 -9.53
CA HIS A 314 -7.45 10.31 -10.49
C HIS A 314 -7.91 9.48 -11.68
N TYR A 315 -7.34 9.74 -12.87
CA TYR A 315 -7.61 8.90 -14.02
C TYR A 315 -6.41 8.79 -14.94
N VAL A 316 -6.44 7.76 -15.77
CA VAL A 316 -5.51 7.56 -16.89
C VAL A 316 -6.31 7.14 -18.11
N ILE A 317 -5.89 7.57 -19.30
CA ILE A 317 -6.40 7.05 -20.57
C ILE A 317 -5.69 5.72 -20.83
N LYS A 318 -6.46 4.63 -20.94
CA LYS A 318 -5.92 3.27 -21.13
C LYS A 318 -5.84 2.91 -22.62
N ASP A 319 -6.81 3.36 -23.39
CA ASP A 319 -6.88 3.19 -24.84
C ASP A 319 -7.26 4.53 -25.47
N GLY A 320 -6.51 4.96 -26.48
CA GLY A 320 -6.71 6.23 -27.18
C GLY A 320 -6.65 6.07 -28.71
N GLY A 321 -6.67 4.83 -29.22
CA GLY A 321 -6.54 4.50 -30.63
C GLY A 321 -5.09 4.22 -31.06
N ASP A 322 -4.91 3.78 -32.32
CA ASP A 322 -3.64 3.23 -32.81
C ASP A 322 -2.77 4.24 -33.54
N GLN A 323 -3.36 5.03 -34.46
CA GLN A 323 -2.60 5.98 -35.28
C GLN A 323 -3.45 7.17 -35.75
N PRO A 324 -2.87 8.37 -35.99
CA PRO A 324 -3.63 9.61 -36.19
C PRO A 324 -4.48 9.67 -37.45
N ASN A 325 -4.23 8.86 -38.48
CA ASN A 325 -4.98 8.85 -39.72
C ASN A 325 -6.22 7.95 -39.72
N VAL A 326 -6.50 7.32 -38.59
CA VAL A 326 -7.70 6.48 -38.34
C VAL A 326 -8.48 7.05 -37.17
N VAL A 327 -9.76 7.38 -37.37
CA VAL A 327 -10.65 7.80 -36.28
C VAL A 327 -10.79 6.65 -35.28
N PRO A 328 -10.46 6.85 -34.00
CA PRO A 328 -10.51 5.77 -33.00
C PRO A 328 -11.93 5.25 -32.79
N SER A 329 -12.15 3.97 -33.09
CA SER A 329 -13.44 3.30 -32.88
C SER A 329 -13.63 2.76 -31.46
N THR A 330 -12.56 2.64 -30.69
CA THR A 330 -12.56 2.30 -29.26
C THR A 330 -11.65 3.25 -28.51
N ALA A 331 -12.02 3.55 -27.26
CA ALA A 331 -11.16 4.23 -26.31
C ALA A 331 -11.65 3.95 -24.88
N SER A 332 -10.75 4.07 -23.92
CA SER A 332 -11.13 3.89 -22.51
C SER A 332 -10.36 4.78 -21.55
N ILE A 333 -11.01 5.09 -20.43
CA ILE A 333 -10.48 5.90 -19.34
C ILE A 333 -10.73 5.19 -18.02
N TRP A 334 -9.69 5.08 -17.19
CA TRP A 334 -9.73 4.39 -15.91
C TRP A 334 -9.63 5.40 -14.79
N PHE A 335 -10.65 5.41 -13.90
CA PHE A 335 -10.79 6.29 -12.75
C PHE A 335 -10.61 5.55 -11.42
N TYR A 336 -10.02 6.26 -10.45
CA TYR A 336 -10.17 6.01 -9.02
C TYR A 336 -11.06 7.10 -8.42
N PHE A 337 -12.17 6.69 -7.78
CA PHE A 337 -13.05 7.55 -7.01
C PHE A 337 -12.83 7.27 -5.53
N ARG A 338 -12.32 8.26 -4.80
CA ARG A 338 -12.01 8.13 -3.37
C ARG A 338 -12.79 9.14 -2.56
N GLU A 339 -13.41 8.67 -1.48
CA GLU A 339 -14.07 9.47 -0.46
C GLU A 339 -13.99 8.77 0.90
N GLN A 340 -14.54 9.41 1.94
CA GLN A 340 -14.45 8.97 3.32
C GLN A 340 -15.10 7.58 3.56
N ASP A 341 -16.20 7.30 2.87
CA ASP A 341 -17.03 6.12 3.08
C ASP A 341 -17.73 5.63 1.82
N TYR A 342 -18.40 4.49 1.93
CA TYR A 342 -19.14 3.85 0.85
C TYR A 342 -20.19 4.78 0.19
N PRO A 343 -21.15 5.43 0.92
CA PRO A 343 -22.16 6.25 0.28
C PRO A 343 -21.58 7.41 -0.52
N ARG A 344 -20.54 8.06 0.00
CA ARG A 344 -19.91 9.21 -0.66
C ARG A 344 -19.10 8.78 -1.88
N THR A 345 -18.39 7.66 -1.80
CA THR A 345 -17.65 7.08 -2.94
C THR A 345 -18.61 6.67 -4.06
N MET A 346 -19.76 6.05 -3.72
CA MET A 346 -20.79 5.72 -4.70
C MET A 346 -21.40 6.98 -5.34
N ALA A 347 -21.59 8.05 -4.58
CA ALA A 347 -22.06 9.32 -5.13
C ALA A 347 -21.10 9.92 -6.17
N LEU A 348 -19.77 9.83 -5.94
CA LEU A 348 -18.77 10.23 -6.94
C LEU A 348 -18.85 9.36 -8.20
N PHE A 349 -18.99 8.05 -8.04
CA PHE A 349 -19.12 7.14 -9.17
C PHE A 349 -20.35 7.42 -10.01
N GLU A 350 -21.51 7.70 -9.39
CA GLU A 350 -22.73 8.08 -10.12
C GLU A 350 -22.58 9.42 -10.87
N ILE A 351 -21.82 10.37 -10.34
CA ILE A 351 -21.43 11.57 -11.09
C ILE A 351 -20.58 11.21 -12.30
N GLY A 352 -19.59 10.32 -12.13
CA GLY A 352 -18.73 9.83 -13.22
C GLY A 352 -19.55 9.17 -14.33
N LYS A 353 -20.54 8.36 -14.00
CA LYS A 353 -21.46 7.73 -14.97
C LYS A 353 -22.22 8.77 -15.79
N LYS A 354 -22.83 9.75 -15.14
CA LYS A 354 -23.56 10.83 -15.84
C LYS A 354 -22.67 11.61 -16.79
N ILE A 355 -21.43 11.88 -16.37
CA ILE A 355 -20.44 12.56 -17.22
C ILE A 355 -20.09 11.70 -18.43
N ALA A 356 -19.86 10.39 -18.23
CA ALA A 356 -19.57 9.45 -19.31
C ALA A 356 -20.72 9.35 -20.32
N GLU A 357 -21.97 9.27 -19.86
CA GLU A 357 -23.17 9.28 -20.69
C GLU A 357 -23.29 10.59 -21.50
N GLY A 358 -23.05 11.74 -20.84
CA GLY A 358 -23.02 13.05 -21.51
C GLY A 358 -21.91 13.15 -22.55
N ALA A 359 -20.72 12.67 -22.28
CA ALA A 359 -19.61 12.64 -23.23
C ALA A 359 -19.92 11.78 -24.46
N ALA A 360 -20.50 10.60 -24.26
CA ALA A 360 -20.93 9.72 -25.34
C ALA A 360 -21.99 10.42 -26.24
N MET A 361 -22.97 11.08 -25.61
CA MET A 361 -24.02 11.81 -26.34
C MET A 361 -23.44 12.97 -27.16
N MET A 362 -22.51 13.75 -26.59
CA MET A 362 -21.91 14.90 -27.29
C MET A 362 -21.05 14.50 -28.50
N THR A 363 -20.52 13.29 -28.52
CA THR A 363 -19.62 12.77 -29.57
C THR A 363 -20.30 11.81 -30.52
N ASP A 364 -21.60 11.58 -30.37
CA ASP A 364 -22.38 10.59 -31.11
C ASP A 364 -21.77 9.18 -31.04
N THR A 365 -21.13 8.87 -29.89
CA THR A 365 -20.56 7.57 -29.56
C THR A 365 -21.43 6.82 -28.56
N LYS A 366 -21.01 5.64 -28.15
CA LYS A 366 -21.70 4.83 -27.15
C LYS A 366 -20.79 4.57 -25.95
N LEU A 367 -21.30 4.83 -24.73
CA LEU A 367 -20.74 4.24 -23.53
C LEU A 367 -21.03 2.73 -23.55
N ASP A 368 -20.01 1.94 -23.92
CA ASP A 368 -20.18 0.52 -24.18
C ASP A 368 -20.23 -0.29 -22.87
N THR A 369 -19.26 -0.08 -22.00
CA THR A 369 -19.13 -0.85 -20.76
C THR A 369 -18.50 0.00 -19.67
N ILE A 370 -18.97 -0.18 -18.42
CA ILE A 370 -18.28 0.27 -17.22
C ILE A 370 -17.84 -0.98 -16.45
N MET A 371 -16.53 -1.16 -16.34
CA MET A 371 -15.92 -2.28 -15.62
C MET A 371 -15.48 -1.81 -14.24
N ILE A 372 -15.93 -2.49 -13.18
CA ILE A 372 -15.37 -2.30 -11.85
C ILE A 372 -14.13 -3.19 -11.75
N LEU A 373 -12.96 -2.56 -11.61
CA LEU A 373 -11.67 -3.26 -11.58
C LEU A 373 -11.24 -3.61 -10.17
N GLY A 374 -11.71 -2.84 -9.18
CA GLY A 374 -11.36 -3.07 -7.79
C GLY A 374 -12.07 -2.10 -6.86
N SER A 375 -11.93 -2.31 -5.56
CA SER A 375 -12.54 -1.48 -4.54
C SER A 375 -11.92 -1.71 -3.17
N GLY A 376 -12.11 -0.77 -2.27
CA GLY A 376 -11.78 -0.91 -0.86
C GLY A 376 -12.68 -0.04 0.00
N TRP A 377 -13.19 -0.61 1.09
CA TRP A 377 -13.81 0.17 2.15
C TRP A 377 -12.74 0.87 2.99
N SER A 378 -13.06 2.02 3.59
CA SER A 378 -12.20 2.59 4.63
C SER A 378 -12.10 1.62 5.81
N GLY A 379 -10.87 1.39 6.32
CA GLY A 379 -10.63 0.39 7.36
C GLY A 379 -11.25 0.79 8.70
N HIS A 380 -11.68 -0.21 9.47
CA HIS A 380 -12.06 -0.08 10.87
C HIS A 380 -11.55 -1.30 11.64
N PHE A 381 -10.73 -1.07 12.67
CA PHE A 381 -9.99 -2.11 13.35
C PHE A 381 -10.46 -2.37 14.78
N SER A 382 -10.39 -3.63 15.20
CA SER A 382 -10.91 -4.12 16.49
C SER A 382 -10.08 -3.63 17.67
N LYS A 383 -10.71 -2.92 18.61
CA LYS A 383 -10.08 -2.44 19.84
C LYS A 383 -9.56 -3.56 20.74
N PRO A 384 -10.35 -4.62 21.06
CA PRO A 384 -9.87 -5.68 21.95
C PRO A 384 -8.65 -6.43 21.41
N ILE A 385 -8.58 -6.66 20.10
CA ILE A 385 -7.42 -7.30 19.49
C ILE A 385 -6.21 -6.34 19.50
N ALA A 386 -6.44 -5.05 19.21
CA ALA A 386 -5.38 -4.04 19.27
C ALA A 386 -4.77 -3.93 20.68
N GLU A 387 -5.57 -3.99 21.74
CA GLU A 387 -5.10 -3.97 23.13
C GLU A 387 -4.22 -5.18 23.45
N ALA A 388 -4.60 -6.38 22.98
CA ALA A 388 -3.80 -7.58 23.14
C ALA A 388 -2.48 -7.48 22.35
N MET A 389 -2.55 -7.08 21.09
CA MET A 389 -1.39 -6.96 20.20
C MET A 389 -0.44 -5.85 20.66
N HIS A 390 -0.95 -4.72 21.16
CA HIS A 390 -0.12 -3.62 21.66
C HIS A 390 0.75 -4.05 22.86
N LYS A 391 0.23 -4.88 23.77
CA LYS A 391 1.03 -5.47 24.86
C LYS A 391 2.20 -6.30 24.32
N ASN A 392 1.96 -7.03 23.23
CA ASN A 392 3.00 -7.82 22.57
C ASN A 392 4.01 -6.94 21.84
N VAL A 393 3.56 -5.83 21.23
CA VAL A 393 4.45 -4.79 20.66
C VAL A 393 5.39 -4.24 21.73
N GLN A 394 4.86 -3.89 22.93
CA GLN A 394 5.69 -3.44 24.04
C GLN A 394 6.69 -4.51 24.53
N THR A 395 6.27 -5.77 24.51
CA THR A 395 7.12 -6.89 24.92
C THR A 395 8.28 -7.13 23.95
N VAL A 396 8.02 -7.04 22.65
CA VAL A 396 9.01 -7.29 21.59
C VAL A 396 9.94 -6.10 21.42
N GLY A 397 9.39 -4.88 21.40
CA GLY A 397 10.14 -3.65 21.15
C GLY A 397 10.63 -3.49 19.70
N MET A 398 11.21 -2.33 19.40
CA MET A 398 11.85 -2.10 18.10
C MET A 398 13.08 -3.00 17.91
N PRO A 399 13.40 -3.37 16.66
CA PRO A 399 14.65 -4.06 16.36
C PRO A 399 15.88 -3.24 16.80
N LYS A 400 16.96 -3.94 17.12
CA LYS A 400 18.25 -3.28 17.34
C LYS A 400 18.90 -3.00 15.97
N TRP A 401 18.89 -1.75 15.60
CA TRP A 401 19.59 -1.28 14.42
C TRP A 401 21.07 -1.13 14.69
N ASP A 402 21.91 -1.60 13.77
CA ASP A 402 23.34 -1.34 13.83
C ASP A 402 23.72 -0.06 13.06
N GLU A 403 25.01 0.30 13.09
CA GLU A 403 25.53 1.49 12.44
C GLU A 403 25.31 1.47 10.91
N LYS A 404 25.36 0.30 10.28
CA LYS A 404 25.15 0.14 8.85
C LYS A 404 23.71 0.44 8.46
N ASP A 405 22.74 -0.05 9.27
CA ASP A 405 21.31 0.23 9.06
C ASP A 405 21.03 1.73 9.16
N GLN A 406 21.54 2.38 10.20
CA GLN A 406 21.40 3.83 10.39
C GLN A 406 22.09 4.63 9.28
N THR A 407 23.24 4.16 8.79
CA THR A 407 23.98 4.79 7.68
C THR A 407 23.15 4.75 6.38
N LEU A 408 22.55 3.61 6.05
CA LEU A 408 21.68 3.51 4.88
C LEU A 408 20.48 4.45 5.02
N ALA A 409 19.79 4.40 6.17
CA ALA A 409 18.59 5.21 6.41
C ALA A 409 18.89 6.71 6.28
N LYS A 410 19.91 7.20 6.97
CA LYS A 410 20.34 8.62 6.87
C LYS A 410 20.84 8.96 5.46
N GLY A 411 21.51 8.04 4.78
CA GLY A 411 22.01 8.24 3.42
C GLY A 411 20.89 8.52 2.42
N ILE A 412 19.84 7.67 2.39
CA ILE A 412 18.70 7.88 1.48
C ILE A 412 17.85 9.08 1.88
N GLN A 413 17.66 9.36 3.17
CA GLN A 413 16.96 10.55 3.63
C GLN A 413 17.64 11.82 3.11
N ARG A 414 18.98 11.93 3.19
CA ARG A 414 19.75 13.04 2.61
C ARG A 414 19.65 13.11 1.10
N GLU A 415 19.75 11.97 0.41
CA GLU A 415 19.63 11.90 -1.06
C GLU A 415 18.30 12.50 -1.55
N LEU A 416 17.23 12.32 -0.76
CA LEU A 416 15.89 12.83 -1.07
C LEU A 416 15.61 14.23 -0.49
N GLY A 417 16.57 14.84 0.20
CA GLY A 417 16.38 16.14 0.86
C GLY A 417 15.46 16.10 2.09
N SER A 418 15.22 14.91 2.64
CA SER A 418 14.48 14.74 3.89
C SER A 418 15.41 14.91 5.10
N PRO A 419 14.88 15.26 6.29
CA PRO A 419 15.68 15.23 7.51
C PRO A 419 16.27 13.83 7.79
N ASP A 420 17.56 13.75 8.10
CA ASP A 420 18.32 12.52 8.25
C ASP A 420 18.32 11.97 9.69
N PHE A 421 17.13 11.80 10.26
CA PHE A 421 16.97 11.30 11.63
C PHE A 421 17.21 9.77 11.77
N GLY A 422 17.32 9.05 10.66
CA GLY A 422 17.58 7.61 10.66
C GLY A 422 16.34 6.76 10.96
N LEU A 423 16.58 5.59 11.57
CA LEU A 423 15.54 4.63 11.99
C LEU A 423 15.13 4.88 13.43
N SER A 424 13.85 4.73 13.74
CA SER A 424 13.33 4.82 15.12
C SER A 424 13.79 3.63 15.96
N GLU A 425 14.15 3.89 17.22
CA GLU A 425 14.58 2.87 18.19
C GLU A 425 13.53 2.55 19.26
N GLN A 426 12.41 3.27 19.24
CA GLN A 426 11.38 3.16 20.27
C GLN A 426 10.02 2.86 19.67
N VAL A 427 9.27 1.98 20.33
CA VAL A 427 7.85 1.77 20.06
C VAL A 427 7.02 2.86 20.75
N ASN A 428 5.86 3.17 20.18
CA ASN A 428 4.92 4.07 20.82
C ASN A 428 4.36 3.42 22.10
N SER A 429 4.52 4.09 23.23
CA SER A 429 4.04 3.60 24.52
C SER A 429 2.51 3.59 24.67
N GLN A 430 1.81 4.41 23.88
CA GLN A 430 0.37 4.52 23.91
C GLN A 430 -0.27 3.85 22.71
N LEU A 431 -1.30 3.02 22.97
CA LEU A 431 -2.15 2.49 21.92
C LEU A 431 -2.97 3.62 21.30
N ARG A 432 -2.77 3.87 20.01
CA ARG A 432 -3.53 4.89 19.30
C ARG A 432 -4.91 4.36 18.95
N GLY A 433 -5.96 5.05 19.43
CA GLY A 433 -7.29 4.98 18.85
C GLY A 433 -7.36 5.93 17.66
N SER A 434 -8.10 5.58 16.65
CA SER A 434 -8.38 6.51 15.57
C SER A 434 -9.89 6.73 15.45
N GLU A 435 -10.28 8.00 15.57
CA GLU A 435 -11.53 8.50 15.02
C GLU A 435 -11.17 9.27 13.76
N VAL A 436 -12.03 9.24 12.77
CA VAL A 436 -11.81 10.07 11.58
C VAL A 436 -11.76 11.52 12.03
N PRO A 437 -10.66 12.25 11.82
CA PRO A 437 -10.56 13.64 12.23
C PRO A 437 -11.70 14.48 11.66
N GLN A 438 -12.21 15.44 12.41
CA GLN A 438 -13.26 16.36 11.90
C GLN A 438 -12.82 17.12 10.65
N ASN A 439 -11.53 17.41 10.56
CA ASN A 439 -10.89 18.06 9.41
C ASN A 439 -10.24 17.05 8.44
N TRP A 440 -10.74 15.81 8.39
CA TRP A 440 -10.23 14.79 7.47
C TRP A 440 -10.22 15.29 6.02
N MET A 441 -9.08 15.19 5.36
CA MET A 441 -8.83 15.74 4.02
C MET A 441 -8.47 14.66 2.99
N GLY A 442 -8.91 13.43 3.20
CA GLY A 442 -8.55 12.28 2.36
C GLY A 442 -7.29 11.57 2.89
N GLY A 443 -7.03 10.41 2.32
CA GLY A 443 -5.88 9.56 2.66
C GLY A 443 -5.66 8.51 1.58
N GLY A 444 -4.67 7.65 1.76
CA GLY A 444 -4.49 6.42 1.00
C GLY A 444 -5.71 5.50 1.17
N SER A 445 -5.79 4.48 0.35
CA SER A 445 -6.79 3.41 0.47
C SER A 445 -6.04 2.09 0.65
N ASP A 446 -6.71 1.11 1.26
CA ASP A 446 -6.23 -0.25 1.45
C ASP A 446 -7.46 -1.16 1.43
N ASP A 447 -7.45 -2.19 0.61
CA ASP A 447 -8.63 -3.06 0.44
C ASP A 447 -8.82 -4.05 1.60
N ILE A 448 -7.97 -4.02 2.66
CA ILE A 448 -8.22 -4.74 3.92
C ILE A 448 -9.52 -4.26 4.60
N GLY A 449 -10.00 -3.07 4.26
CA GLY A 449 -11.28 -2.57 4.73
C GLY A 449 -12.43 -3.53 4.39
N ASP A 450 -12.45 -4.12 3.19
CA ASP A 450 -13.48 -5.10 2.82
C ASP A 450 -13.50 -6.30 3.77
N VAL A 451 -12.35 -6.79 4.21
CA VAL A 451 -12.26 -7.87 5.21
C VAL A 451 -12.67 -7.37 6.60
N ALA A 452 -12.17 -6.18 6.99
CA ALA A 452 -12.39 -5.62 8.33
C ALA A 452 -13.88 -5.34 8.62
N TRP A 453 -14.70 -5.07 7.60
CA TRP A 453 -16.14 -4.90 7.76
C TRP A 453 -16.94 -6.22 7.75
N ASN A 454 -16.27 -7.37 7.61
CA ASN A 454 -16.88 -8.69 7.66
C ASN A 454 -16.43 -9.55 8.85
N VAL A 455 -15.22 -9.29 9.38
CA VAL A 455 -14.61 -10.04 10.48
C VAL A 455 -13.84 -9.08 11.39
N PRO A 456 -13.84 -9.26 12.73
CA PRO A 456 -12.97 -8.51 13.62
C PRO A 456 -11.51 -8.59 13.16
N THR A 457 -10.94 -7.47 12.73
CA THR A 457 -9.63 -7.39 12.07
C THR A 457 -8.73 -6.41 12.78
N ILE A 458 -7.43 -6.67 12.77
CA ILE A 458 -6.36 -5.74 13.16
C ILE A 458 -5.24 -5.77 12.13
N THR A 459 -4.59 -4.63 11.91
CA THR A 459 -3.37 -4.53 11.10
C THR A 459 -2.16 -4.24 11.97
N LEU A 460 -1.18 -5.14 11.97
CA LEU A 460 0.13 -4.91 12.54
C LEU A 460 1.01 -4.18 11.54
N ARG A 461 1.52 -3.00 11.89
CA ARG A 461 2.61 -2.34 11.18
C ARG A 461 3.95 -2.81 11.75
N PHE A 462 4.91 -3.18 10.88
CA PHE A 462 6.22 -3.66 11.29
C PHE A 462 7.34 -2.89 10.55
N PRO A 463 8.50 -2.61 11.20
CA PRO A 463 9.45 -1.61 10.73
C PRO A 463 10.44 -2.17 9.69
N SER A 464 10.00 -2.39 8.47
CA SER A 464 10.84 -2.78 7.33
C SER A 464 11.13 -1.62 6.37
N ASN A 465 10.43 -0.49 6.52
CA ASN A 465 10.65 0.74 5.75
C ASN A 465 11.53 1.75 6.50
N ILE A 466 12.18 2.62 5.74
CA ILE A 466 12.89 3.79 6.26
C ILE A 466 11.90 4.95 6.33
N PRO A 467 11.78 5.67 7.48
CA PRO A 467 10.85 6.78 7.61
C PRO A 467 11.25 7.99 6.76
N GLY A 468 10.26 8.83 6.38
CA GLY A 468 10.47 10.07 5.64
C GLY A 468 10.70 9.90 4.14
N LEU A 469 10.54 8.69 3.60
CA LEU A 469 10.60 8.42 2.16
C LEU A 469 9.22 8.62 1.51
N PRO A 470 9.15 9.03 0.23
CA PRO A 470 7.89 9.10 -0.50
C PRO A 470 7.32 7.69 -0.70
N GLY A 471 6.02 7.53 -0.47
CA GLY A 471 5.32 6.29 -0.80
C GLY A 471 5.31 5.99 -2.29
N HIS A 472 5.11 4.71 -2.68
CA HIS A 472 5.04 4.26 -4.08
C HIS A 472 6.21 4.77 -4.94
N ASN A 473 7.43 4.61 -4.42
CA ASN A 473 8.63 5.18 -5.03
C ASN A 473 9.80 4.17 -4.98
N TRP A 474 10.69 4.24 -5.98
CA TRP A 474 11.93 3.46 -6.02
C TRP A 474 12.75 3.52 -4.72
N ALA A 475 12.66 4.63 -3.99
CA ALA A 475 13.41 4.83 -2.75
C ALA A 475 13.00 3.85 -1.64
N ASN A 476 11.72 3.47 -1.57
CA ASN A 476 11.29 2.46 -0.59
C ASN A 476 11.86 1.06 -0.91
N ALA A 477 12.06 0.73 -2.19
CA ALA A 477 12.64 -0.56 -2.57
C ALA A 477 14.06 -0.79 -2.01
N ILE A 478 14.76 0.29 -1.66
CA ILE A 478 16.15 0.25 -1.19
C ILE A 478 16.32 -0.56 0.11
N SER A 479 15.37 -0.47 1.04
CA SER A 479 15.46 -1.21 2.31
C SER A 479 14.92 -2.64 2.23
N MET A 480 14.15 -2.99 1.21
CA MET A 480 13.25 -4.14 1.20
C MET A 480 13.88 -5.53 1.03
N ALA A 481 15.19 -5.62 0.77
CA ALA A 481 15.98 -6.86 0.84
C ALA A 481 17.33 -6.58 1.55
N THR A 482 17.24 -5.90 2.68
CA THR A 482 18.40 -5.54 3.52
C THR A 482 18.18 -5.99 4.98
N PRO A 483 19.20 -5.94 5.82
CA PRO A 483 19.04 -6.20 7.25
C PRO A 483 17.92 -5.39 7.93
N ILE A 484 17.58 -4.18 7.42
CA ILE A 484 16.46 -3.39 7.94
C ILE A 484 15.14 -4.17 7.77
N ALA A 485 14.83 -4.61 6.55
CA ALA A 485 13.61 -5.38 6.28
C ALA A 485 13.60 -6.71 7.04
N HIS A 486 14.73 -7.41 7.08
CA HIS A 486 14.85 -8.71 7.78
C HIS A 486 14.58 -8.58 9.28
N LYS A 487 15.19 -7.58 9.94
CA LYS A 487 15.00 -7.30 11.37
C LYS A 487 13.57 -6.85 11.68
N GLY A 488 13.00 -5.99 10.80
CA GLY A 488 11.63 -5.50 10.93
C GLY A 488 10.59 -6.64 10.80
N ALA A 489 10.70 -7.47 9.76
CA ALA A 489 9.84 -8.62 9.57
C ALA A 489 9.97 -9.65 10.71
N LEU A 490 11.17 -9.87 11.23
CA LEU A 490 11.39 -10.75 12.38
C LEU A 490 10.71 -10.24 13.66
N ALA A 491 10.76 -8.92 13.91
CA ALA A 491 10.05 -8.30 15.03
C ALA A 491 8.52 -8.44 14.86
N GLY A 492 8.02 -8.19 13.64
CA GLY A 492 6.62 -8.42 13.29
C GLY A 492 6.19 -9.86 13.55
N ALA A 493 6.98 -10.85 13.12
CA ALA A 493 6.70 -12.27 13.34
C ALA A 493 6.62 -12.65 14.83
N LYS A 494 7.45 -12.04 15.67
CA LYS A 494 7.37 -12.21 17.13
C LYS A 494 6.05 -11.69 17.68
N VAL A 495 5.67 -10.45 17.35
CA VAL A 495 4.39 -9.85 17.79
C VAL A 495 3.20 -10.69 17.32
N GLN A 496 3.24 -11.12 16.05
CA GLN A 496 2.16 -11.92 15.46
C GLN A 496 2.00 -13.26 16.18
N ALA A 497 3.10 -13.98 16.44
CA ALA A 497 3.08 -15.26 17.15
C ALA A 497 2.52 -15.11 18.58
N LEU A 498 2.95 -14.08 19.33
CA LEU A 498 2.44 -13.81 20.67
C LEU A 498 0.94 -13.49 20.66
N THR A 499 0.48 -12.72 19.67
CA THR A 499 -0.93 -12.34 19.55
C THR A 499 -1.79 -13.54 19.17
N MET A 500 -1.32 -14.41 18.28
CA MET A 500 -2.00 -15.68 18.00
C MET A 500 -2.18 -16.53 19.26
N LEU A 501 -1.14 -16.65 20.11
CA LEU A 501 -1.21 -17.38 21.37
C LEU A 501 -2.22 -16.75 22.33
N ASP A 502 -2.29 -15.42 22.43
CA ASP A 502 -3.32 -14.72 23.22
C ASP A 502 -4.73 -15.13 22.77
N ILE A 503 -4.99 -15.13 21.47
CA ILE A 503 -6.30 -15.44 20.92
C ILE A 503 -6.65 -16.93 21.12
N PHE A 504 -5.72 -17.86 20.88
CA PHE A 504 -5.96 -19.29 21.07
C PHE A 504 -6.14 -19.70 22.53
N MET A 505 -5.45 -19.02 23.45
CA MET A 505 -5.45 -19.38 24.89
C MET A 505 -6.44 -18.56 25.73
N THR A 506 -6.98 -17.45 25.18
CA THR A 506 -7.87 -16.55 25.91
C THR A 506 -9.17 -16.32 25.14
N PRO A 507 -10.17 -17.20 25.26
CA PRO A 507 -11.44 -17.10 24.52
C PRO A 507 -12.16 -15.76 24.68
N LYS A 508 -11.92 -15.06 25.79
CA LYS A 508 -12.46 -13.72 26.05
C LYS A 508 -12.02 -12.70 25.00
N VAL A 509 -10.81 -12.78 24.46
CA VAL A 509 -10.33 -11.84 23.43
C VAL A 509 -11.21 -11.93 22.18
N VAL A 510 -11.57 -13.14 21.76
CA VAL A 510 -12.47 -13.37 20.61
C VAL A 510 -13.87 -12.87 20.91
N ALA A 511 -14.40 -13.18 22.12
CA ALA A 511 -15.73 -12.72 22.52
C ALA A 511 -15.84 -11.20 22.56
N ASP A 512 -14.88 -10.52 23.17
CA ASP A 512 -14.82 -9.06 23.22
C ASP A 512 -14.65 -8.43 21.84
N ALA A 513 -13.88 -9.05 20.95
CA ALA A 513 -13.71 -8.60 19.57
C ALA A 513 -15.02 -8.65 18.79
N TRP A 514 -15.81 -9.72 18.93
CA TRP A 514 -17.13 -9.83 18.30
C TRP A 514 -18.17 -8.92 18.93
N ASP A 515 -18.09 -8.67 20.25
CA ASP A 515 -18.94 -7.68 20.92
C ASP A 515 -18.67 -6.28 20.37
N TYR A 516 -17.40 -5.86 20.31
CA TYR A 516 -17.00 -4.59 19.70
C TYR A 516 -17.45 -4.51 18.22
N PHE A 517 -17.26 -5.56 17.45
CA PHE A 517 -17.66 -5.61 16.04
C PHE A 517 -19.15 -5.38 15.84
N LYS A 518 -20.00 -6.06 16.62
CA LYS A 518 -21.46 -5.99 16.49
C LYS A 518 -22.05 -4.72 17.08
N ASN A 519 -21.57 -4.31 18.25
CA ASN A 519 -22.20 -3.28 19.07
C ASN A 519 -21.56 -1.89 18.92
N VAL A 520 -20.37 -1.81 18.31
CA VAL A 520 -19.66 -0.55 18.06
C VAL A 520 -19.44 -0.36 16.56
N GLN A 521 -18.66 -1.24 15.92
CA GLN A 521 -18.23 -1.06 14.54
C GLN A 521 -19.39 -1.15 13.54
N THR A 522 -20.21 -2.20 13.61
CA THR A 522 -21.27 -2.49 12.61
C THR A 522 -22.68 -2.16 13.13
N LYS A 523 -22.77 -1.45 14.25
CA LYS A 523 -24.05 -1.08 14.86
C LYS A 523 -24.94 -0.31 13.88
N ASP A 524 -24.41 0.74 13.28
CA ASP A 524 -25.16 1.67 12.44
C ASP A 524 -24.77 1.57 10.95
N ILE A 525 -23.68 0.87 10.63
CA ILE A 525 -23.15 0.73 9.27
C ILE A 525 -23.06 -0.76 8.94
N LYS A 526 -23.58 -1.13 7.76
CA LYS A 526 -23.47 -2.50 7.26
C LYS A 526 -22.65 -2.50 5.97
N TYR A 527 -21.75 -3.47 5.87
CA TYR A 527 -20.96 -3.68 4.68
C TYR A 527 -21.84 -3.93 3.46
N GLN A 528 -21.53 -3.24 2.37
CA GLN A 528 -22.08 -3.46 1.04
C GLN A 528 -20.90 -3.51 0.06
N PRO A 529 -20.76 -4.57 -0.76
CA PRO A 529 -19.68 -4.63 -1.71
C PRO A 529 -19.82 -3.54 -2.78
N PHE A 530 -18.72 -2.90 -3.14
CA PHE A 530 -18.68 -2.03 -4.31
C PHE A 530 -18.74 -2.84 -5.61
N ILE A 531 -18.12 -4.04 -5.60
CA ILE A 531 -18.17 -4.97 -6.74
C ILE A 531 -19.58 -5.54 -6.89
N ARG A 532 -20.07 -5.55 -8.12
CA ARG A 532 -21.40 -6.09 -8.47
C ARG A 532 -21.34 -7.61 -8.60
N PRO A 533 -22.45 -8.33 -8.53
CA PRO A 533 -22.48 -9.80 -8.66
C PRO A 533 -21.82 -10.34 -9.95
N GLN A 534 -21.95 -9.59 -11.06
CA GLN A 534 -21.40 -9.95 -12.37
C GLN A 534 -19.93 -9.54 -12.57
N ASP A 535 -19.36 -8.70 -11.71
CA ASP A 535 -17.97 -8.28 -11.86
C ASP A 535 -17.03 -9.45 -11.57
N THR A 536 -16.04 -9.62 -12.42
CA THR A 536 -15.00 -10.65 -12.29
C THR A 536 -13.66 -10.02 -11.97
N PRO A 537 -12.76 -10.72 -11.26
CA PRO A 537 -11.41 -10.22 -11.03
C PRO A 537 -10.73 -9.88 -12.37
N PRO A 538 -10.11 -8.70 -12.50
CA PRO A 538 -9.47 -8.27 -13.75
C PRO A 538 -8.06 -8.89 -13.89
N ILE A 539 -7.99 -10.21 -13.99
CA ILE A 539 -6.76 -11.02 -13.97
C ILE A 539 -5.78 -10.73 -15.13
N TRP A 540 -6.22 -9.98 -16.14
CA TRP A 540 -5.37 -9.54 -17.27
C TRP A 540 -4.51 -8.32 -16.93
N LEU A 541 -4.80 -7.61 -15.82
CA LEU A 541 -4.03 -6.44 -15.43
C LEU A 541 -2.55 -6.82 -15.27
N ASN A 542 -1.68 -5.91 -15.70
CA ASN A 542 -0.22 -6.04 -15.62
C ASN A 542 0.40 -7.18 -16.47
N ALA A 543 -0.38 -7.98 -17.19
CA ALA A 543 0.14 -9.09 -17.99
C ALA A 543 1.17 -8.64 -19.03
N ASP A 544 0.90 -7.54 -19.73
CA ASP A 544 1.80 -6.98 -20.75
C ASP A 544 3.13 -6.47 -20.15
N ILE A 545 3.04 -5.82 -18.98
CA ILE A 545 4.21 -5.32 -18.27
C ILE A 545 5.07 -6.50 -17.83
N MET A 546 4.47 -7.52 -17.22
CA MET A 546 5.20 -8.70 -16.75
C MET A 546 5.73 -9.55 -17.90
N ALA A 547 5.00 -9.66 -19.01
CA ALA A 547 5.51 -10.33 -20.21
C ALA A 547 6.78 -9.65 -20.76
N ARG A 548 6.87 -8.32 -20.68
CA ARG A 548 8.06 -7.55 -21.10
C ARG A 548 9.24 -7.75 -20.16
N TYR A 549 9.01 -7.69 -18.83
CA TYR A 549 10.11 -7.60 -17.86
C TYR A 549 10.48 -8.93 -17.19
N ARG A 550 9.55 -9.88 -17.01
CA ARG A 550 9.83 -11.17 -16.37
C ARG A 550 11.01 -11.93 -16.99
N PRO A 551 11.18 -12.02 -18.33
CA PRO A 551 12.35 -12.69 -18.92
C PRO A 551 13.69 -12.04 -18.53
N GLN A 552 13.68 -10.74 -18.23
CA GLN A 552 14.88 -10.02 -17.78
C GLN A 552 15.10 -10.17 -16.28
N MET A 553 14.03 -10.35 -15.51
CA MET A 553 14.04 -10.44 -14.03
C MET A 553 14.50 -11.82 -13.54
N VAL A 554 14.15 -12.89 -14.24
CA VAL A 554 14.46 -14.28 -13.85
C VAL A 554 15.95 -14.50 -13.52
N LYS A 555 16.87 -13.85 -14.23
CA LYS A 555 18.32 -13.94 -13.96
C LYS A 555 18.75 -13.31 -12.63
N TYR A 556 17.90 -12.50 -12.03
CA TYR A 556 18.13 -11.86 -10.73
C TYR A 556 17.34 -12.53 -9.61
N TYR A 557 16.59 -13.59 -9.86
CA TYR A 557 15.89 -14.32 -8.82
C TYR A 557 16.89 -14.84 -7.78
N TYR A 558 16.58 -14.68 -6.52
CA TYR A 558 17.47 -15.07 -5.42
C TYR A 558 17.64 -16.59 -5.37
N ASP A 559 18.90 -17.05 -5.27
CA ASP A 559 19.26 -18.46 -5.12
C ASP A 559 19.89 -18.70 -3.73
N PRO A 560 19.08 -19.06 -2.71
CA PRO A 560 19.59 -19.28 -1.35
C PRO A 560 20.49 -20.51 -1.22
N THR A 561 20.58 -21.36 -2.24
CA THR A 561 21.48 -22.51 -2.25
C THR A 561 22.93 -22.11 -2.54
N LYS A 562 23.15 -20.97 -3.19
CA LYS A 562 24.46 -20.45 -3.58
C LYS A 562 24.91 -19.25 -2.75
N TYR A 563 23.97 -18.43 -2.32
CA TYR A 563 24.27 -17.14 -1.66
C TYR A 563 23.55 -17.03 -0.32
N LYS A 564 24.22 -16.45 0.66
CA LYS A 564 23.63 -16.28 2.00
C LYS A 564 22.55 -15.22 2.05
N THR A 565 22.67 -14.17 1.22
CA THR A 565 21.71 -13.07 1.12
C THR A 565 21.57 -12.62 -0.33
N TYR A 566 20.51 -11.92 -0.64
CA TYR A 566 20.32 -11.34 -1.98
C TYR A 566 21.36 -10.25 -2.28
N LEU A 567 21.79 -9.49 -1.27
CA LEU A 567 22.88 -8.53 -1.40
C LEU A 567 24.19 -9.19 -1.85
N GLU A 568 24.51 -10.35 -1.26
CA GLU A 568 25.69 -11.14 -1.66
C GLU A 568 25.58 -11.60 -3.11
N GLN A 569 24.42 -12.11 -3.54
CA GLN A 569 24.18 -12.51 -4.93
C GLN A 569 24.37 -11.35 -5.92
N LEU A 570 23.95 -10.15 -5.54
CA LEU A 570 24.07 -8.96 -6.38
C LEU A 570 25.47 -8.31 -6.31
N GLY A 571 26.36 -8.80 -5.42
CA GLY A 571 27.68 -8.20 -5.19
C GLY A 571 27.61 -6.78 -4.61
N ILE A 572 26.56 -6.49 -3.83
CA ILE A 572 26.33 -5.16 -3.24
C ILE A 572 26.96 -5.09 -1.85
N GLU A 573 27.86 -4.13 -1.64
CA GLU A 573 28.37 -3.79 -0.33
C GLU A 573 27.30 -3.00 0.45
N TYR A 574 26.97 -3.48 1.64
CA TYR A 574 25.94 -2.87 2.49
C TYR A 574 26.55 -2.07 3.63
N PRO A 575 26.18 -0.77 3.80
CA PRO A 575 25.37 0.05 2.89
C PRO A 575 26.22 0.73 1.82
N THR A 576 25.67 0.97 0.62
CA THR A 576 26.27 1.81 -0.40
C THR A 576 25.55 3.16 -0.42
N VAL A 577 26.18 4.22 0.06
CA VAL A 577 25.62 5.58 0.12
C VAL A 577 26.57 6.60 -0.47
N ARG A 578 26.07 7.73 -0.97
CA ARG A 578 26.93 8.82 -1.42
C ARG A 578 27.67 9.43 -0.23
N PRO A 579 28.97 9.77 -0.40
CA PRO A 579 29.73 10.49 0.62
C PRO A 579 29.04 11.80 0.99
N LEU A 580 29.18 12.22 2.24
CA LEU A 580 28.82 13.58 2.63
C LEU A 580 29.67 14.56 1.81
N GLU A 581 29.03 15.42 1.03
CA GLU A 581 29.75 16.57 0.45
C GLU A 581 30.30 17.42 1.60
N THR A 582 31.59 17.34 1.80
CA THR A 582 32.27 18.31 2.65
C THR A 582 32.16 19.68 1.94
N LYS A 583 31.25 20.54 2.41
CA LYS A 583 31.26 21.92 1.95
C LYS A 583 32.72 22.41 2.08
N PRO A 584 33.34 22.92 1.01
CA PRO A 584 34.66 23.49 1.14
C PRO A 584 34.58 24.57 2.24
N LYS A 585 35.44 24.44 3.26
CA LYS A 585 35.61 25.51 4.23
C LYS A 585 35.90 26.74 3.39
N GLY A 586 34.97 27.68 3.36
CA GLY A 586 35.17 28.98 2.66
C GLY A 586 36.49 29.60 3.10
N PRO A 587 37.11 30.38 2.21
CA PRO A 587 38.41 30.99 2.48
C PRO A 587 38.39 31.91 3.69
#